data_07576b9f8c9ae2eb7c087c019606f8de
#
_entry.id   07576b9f8c9ae2eb7c087c019606f8de
#
_cell.length_a   1.000
_cell.length_b   1.000
_cell.length_c   1.000
_cell.angle_alpha   90.00
_cell.angle_beta   90.00
_cell.angle_gamma   90.00
#
_symmetry.space_group_name_H-M   'P 1'
#
loop_
_entity.id
_entity.type
_entity.pdbx_description
1 polymer ?
#
loop_
_entity_poly.entity_id
_entity_poly.type
_entity_poly.pdbx_seq_one_letter_code
_entity_poly.pdbx_strand_id
1 'polypeptide(L)'
;RGQESISILSRVREVALKAGLALLLIIAMAFIALPVVALFLRSPLDTTLRSLHDPVVMDALRLSLMTSTVTTITVVLMGTPIAYVSARFRYFGKELADSLIDLPVIMPPAVAGIALLMAFGRMGILGRHLDGLGISIAFTTLAVIMAQVFVSSPFFIRQARTSFEDVDIALENAARTLGGSRVYTFFHVILPIAVNGLVSGAIMAFARSLGEFGATIMFAGNFQGRTQTMPLAIYTAMQGDLDVSLCIAIILVAISFVVIFLVKTLTRRVYKNAGN
;
A
#
# COMPACT_ATOMS: atom_id res chain seq x y z
N ARG A 1 -44.53 -16.07 36.82
CA ARG A 1 -44.82 -16.33 35.34
C ARG A 1 -44.38 -15.14 34.45
N GLY A 2 -44.53 -13.87 34.84
CA GLY A 2 -44.16 -12.73 34.00
C GLY A 2 -42.64 -12.53 33.79
N GLN A 3 -41.84 -12.81 34.80
CA GLN A 3 -40.37 -12.66 34.70
C GLN A 3 -39.70 -13.75 33.84
N GLU A 4 -40.20 -14.97 33.85
CA GLU A 4 -39.68 -16.06 33.02
C GLU A 4 -39.98 -15.84 31.52
N SER A 5 -41.16 -15.32 31.18
CA SER A 5 -41.51 -14.99 29.80
C SER A 5 -40.63 -13.89 29.21
N ILE A 6 -40.25 -12.87 30.01
CA ILE A 6 -39.38 -11.80 29.60
C ILE A 6 -37.95 -12.33 29.36
N SER A 7 -37.47 -13.27 30.22
CA SER A 7 -36.14 -13.88 30.05
C SER A 7 -36.01 -14.78 28.83
N ILE A 8 -37.11 -15.49 28.48
CA ILE A 8 -37.17 -16.34 27.28
C ILE A 8 -37.16 -15.46 26.00
N LEU A 9 -37.99 -14.41 25.98
CA LEU A 9 -38.05 -13.48 24.83
C LEU A 9 -36.72 -12.76 24.61
N SER A 10 -36.01 -12.37 25.66
CA SER A 10 -34.70 -11.75 25.54
C SER A 10 -33.64 -12.72 24.99
N ARG A 11 -33.64 -13.98 25.42
CA ARG A 11 -32.76 -15.03 24.89
C ARG A 11 -33.07 -15.36 23.42
N VAL A 12 -34.31 -15.47 23.04
CA VAL A 12 -34.69 -15.70 21.63
C VAL A 12 -34.27 -14.55 20.75
N ARG A 13 -34.43 -13.29 21.21
CA ARG A 13 -33.97 -12.10 20.49
C ARG A 13 -32.45 -12.05 20.37
N GLU A 14 -31.72 -12.42 21.42
CA GLU A 14 -30.25 -12.48 21.41
C GLU A 14 -29.73 -13.56 20.44
N VAL A 15 -30.34 -14.75 20.43
CA VAL A 15 -30.01 -15.83 19.49
C VAL A 15 -30.31 -15.41 18.06
N ALA A 16 -31.48 -14.82 17.81
CA ALA A 16 -31.84 -14.32 16.48
C ALA A 16 -30.88 -13.22 15.98
N LEU A 17 -30.45 -12.31 16.87
CA LEU A 17 -29.47 -11.27 16.55
C LEU A 17 -28.10 -11.88 16.22
N LYS A 18 -27.60 -12.82 17.01
CA LYS A 18 -26.34 -13.53 16.77
C LYS A 18 -26.38 -14.32 15.47
N ALA A 19 -27.49 -15.00 15.19
CA ALA A 19 -27.68 -15.72 13.94
C ALA A 19 -27.72 -14.76 12.72
N GLY A 20 -28.40 -13.62 12.84
CA GLY A 20 -28.41 -12.58 11.81
C GLY A 20 -27.02 -11.99 11.54
N LEU A 21 -26.26 -11.69 12.60
CA LEU A 21 -24.88 -11.21 12.48
C LEU A 21 -23.97 -12.26 11.85
N ALA A 22 -24.10 -13.53 12.24
CA ALA A 22 -23.33 -14.63 11.66
C ALA A 22 -23.63 -14.80 10.17
N LEU A 23 -24.89 -14.72 9.78
CA LEU A 23 -25.31 -14.79 8.37
C LEU A 23 -24.72 -13.63 7.56
N LEU A 24 -24.79 -12.40 8.08
CA LEU A 24 -24.19 -11.23 7.42
C LEU A 24 -22.69 -11.39 7.25
N LEU A 25 -21.98 -11.88 8.27
CA LEU A 25 -20.53 -12.17 8.19
C LEU A 25 -20.23 -13.23 7.13
N ILE A 26 -21.02 -14.31 7.05
CA ILE A 26 -20.83 -15.36 6.04
C ILE A 26 -21.04 -14.79 4.63
N ILE A 27 -22.10 -14.01 4.43
CA ILE A 27 -22.38 -13.37 3.13
C ILE A 27 -21.24 -12.42 2.73
N ALA A 28 -20.79 -11.57 3.65
CA ALA A 28 -19.70 -10.63 3.40
C ALA A 28 -18.38 -11.36 3.07
N MET A 29 -18.04 -12.39 3.82
CA MET A 29 -16.85 -13.21 3.58
C MET A 29 -16.94 -13.98 2.26
N ALA A 30 -18.11 -14.55 1.94
CA ALA A 30 -18.36 -15.22 0.68
C ALA A 30 -18.21 -14.23 -0.50
N PHE A 31 -18.77 -13.03 -0.40
CA PHE A 31 -18.65 -12.00 -1.43
C PHE A 31 -17.18 -11.60 -1.70
N ILE A 32 -16.37 -11.47 -0.65
CA ILE A 32 -14.94 -11.13 -0.77
C ILE A 32 -14.14 -12.33 -1.29
N ALA A 33 -14.43 -13.54 -0.83
CA ALA A 33 -13.68 -14.74 -1.20
C ALA A 33 -14.02 -15.24 -2.62
N LEU A 34 -15.25 -15.12 -3.05
CA LEU A 34 -15.75 -15.69 -4.31
C LEU A 34 -14.94 -15.25 -5.54
N PRO A 35 -14.64 -13.95 -5.76
CA PRO A 35 -13.83 -13.55 -6.92
C PRO A 35 -12.42 -14.14 -6.89
N VAL A 36 -11.81 -14.20 -5.71
CA VAL A 36 -10.46 -14.78 -5.54
C VAL A 36 -10.47 -16.28 -5.82
N VAL A 37 -11.44 -17.00 -5.25
CA VAL A 37 -11.61 -18.45 -5.50
C VAL A 37 -11.91 -18.71 -6.98
N ALA A 38 -12.77 -17.92 -7.60
CA ALA A 38 -13.11 -18.05 -9.03
C ALA A 38 -11.88 -17.86 -9.93
N LEU A 39 -10.98 -16.94 -9.57
CA LEU A 39 -9.72 -16.73 -10.30
C LEU A 39 -8.89 -18.03 -10.30
N PHE A 40 -8.71 -18.66 -9.13
CA PHE A 40 -7.94 -19.91 -9.01
C PHE A 40 -8.62 -21.12 -9.67
N LEU A 41 -9.94 -21.21 -9.60
CA LEU A 41 -10.69 -22.33 -10.19
C LEU A 41 -10.74 -22.28 -11.74
N ARG A 42 -10.68 -21.07 -12.33
CA ARG A 42 -10.75 -20.91 -13.78
C ARG A 42 -9.39 -20.98 -14.48
N SER A 43 -8.31 -20.87 -13.78
CA SER A 43 -6.98 -20.91 -14.40
C SER A 43 -6.45 -22.34 -14.47
N PRO A 44 -6.02 -22.81 -15.65
CA PRO A 44 -5.35 -24.09 -15.81
C PRO A 44 -3.98 -24.05 -15.12
N LEU A 45 -3.74 -24.94 -14.16
CA LEU A 45 -2.47 -25.02 -13.40
C LEU A 45 -1.25 -25.20 -14.31
N ASP A 46 -1.37 -26.03 -15.34
CA ASP A 46 -0.28 -26.26 -16.31
C ASP A 46 0.11 -25.01 -17.08
N THR A 47 -0.89 -24.21 -17.49
CA THR A 47 -0.64 -22.93 -18.19
C THR A 47 -0.01 -21.92 -17.22
N THR A 48 -0.47 -21.85 -15.99
CA THR A 48 0.11 -20.97 -14.96
C THR A 48 1.57 -21.27 -14.68
N LEU A 49 1.93 -22.57 -14.55
CA LEU A 49 3.31 -22.97 -14.34
C LEU A 49 4.22 -22.69 -15.57
N ARG A 50 3.68 -22.84 -16.77
CA ARG A 50 4.41 -22.49 -18.00
C ARG A 50 4.61 -20.97 -18.11
N SER A 51 3.62 -20.17 -17.75
CA SER A 51 3.69 -18.70 -17.75
C SER A 51 4.75 -18.15 -16.81
N LEU A 52 5.13 -18.87 -15.74
CA LEU A 52 6.28 -18.51 -14.87
C LEU A 52 7.62 -18.52 -15.60
N HIS A 53 7.72 -19.24 -16.74
CA HIS A 53 8.94 -19.31 -17.54
C HIS A 53 8.88 -18.33 -18.73
N ASP A 54 7.77 -17.62 -18.92
CA ASP A 54 7.64 -16.61 -19.97
C ASP A 54 8.50 -15.38 -19.62
N PRO A 55 9.43 -14.97 -20.50
CA PRO A 55 10.26 -13.80 -20.27
C PRO A 55 9.45 -12.53 -19.98
N VAL A 56 8.31 -12.33 -20.64
CA VAL A 56 7.43 -11.17 -20.42
C VAL A 56 6.90 -11.12 -19.00
N VAL A 57 6.45 -12.27 -18.50
CA VAL A 57 5.91 -12.39 -17.14
C VAL A 57 7.02 -12.20 -16.10
N MET A 58 8.19 -12.78 -16.34
CA MET A 58 9.32 -12.67 -15.43
C MET A 58 9.87 -11.24 -15.37
N ASP A 59 9.98 -10.56 -16.51
CA ASP A 59 10.40 -9.15 -16.57
C ASP A 59 9.40 -8.25 -15.83
N ALA A 60 8.10 -8.43 -16.06
CA ALA A 60 7.05 -7.68 -15.39
C ALA A 60 7.04 -7.92 -13.87
N LEU A 61 7.25 -9.17 -13.46
CA LEU A 61 7.33 -9.53 -12.04
C LEU A 61 8.54 -8.87 -11.37
N ARG A 62 9.73 -9.02 -11.97
CA ARG A 62 10.96 -8.41 -11.46
C ARG A 62 10.83 -6.90 -11.35
N LEU A 63 10.28 -6.27 -12.39
CA LEU A 63 10.06 -4.82 -12.42
C LEU A 63 9.07 -4.40 -11.32
N SER A 64 7.94 -5.10 -11.16
CA SER A 64 6.95 -4.80 -10.13
C SER A 64 7.53 -4.90 -8.72
N LEU A 65 8.25 -5.97 -8.42
CA LEU A 65 8.85 -6.16 -7.10
C LEU A 65 9.94 -5.11 -6.81
N MET A 66 10.81 -4.84 -7.81
CA MET A 66 11.86 -3.85 -7.68
C MET A 66 11.27 -2.44 -7.47
N THR A 67 10.34 -2.02 -8.34
CA THR A 67 9.77 -0.67 -8.25
C THR A 67 8.95 -0.48 -6.98
N SER A 68 8.14 -1.47 -6.57
CA SER A 68 7.37 -1.40 -5.33
C SER A 68 8.25 -1.39 -4.08
N THR A 69 9.38 -2.10 -4.10
CA THR A 69 10.34 -2.08 -2.99
C THR A 69 11.02 -0.71 -2.89
N VAL A 70 11.54 -0.18 -4.00
CA VAL A 70 12.16 1.16 -4.05
C VAL A 70 11.14 2.23 -3.65
N THR A 71 9.92 2.15 -4.15
CA THR A 71 8.80 3.02 -3.77
C THR A 71 8.56 2.99 -2.27
N THR A 72 8.44 1.80 -1.68
CA THR A 72 8.19 1.65 -0.24
C THR A 72 9.30 2.25 0.59
N ILE A 73 10.56 1.99 0.24
CA ILE A 73 11.73 2.59 0.92
C ILE A 73 11.65 4.12 0.81
N THR A 74 11.39 4.66 -0.37
CA THR A 74 11.27 6.12 -0.59
C THR A 74 10.14 6.72 0.24
N VAL A 75 8.98 6.07 0.23
CA VAL A 75 7.81 6.51 1.01
C VAL A 75 8.08 6.47 2.51
N VAL A 76 8.75 5.43 3.01
CA VAL A 76 9.13 5.34 4.43
C VAL A 76 10.11 6.45 4.81
N LEU A 77 11.16 6.66 4.02
CA LEU A 77 12.18 7.67 4.29
C LEU A 77 11.61 9.09 4.28
N MET A 78 10.79 9.43 3.27
CA MET A 78 10.19 10.76 3.15
C MET A 78 8.95 10.93 4.05
N GLY A 79 8.15 9.90 4.16
CA GLY A 79 6.88 9.94 4.89
C GLY A 79 7.05 9.95 6.41
N THR A 80 8.09 9.30 6.95
CA THR A 80 8.31 9.26 8.41
C THR A 80 8.49 10.65 9.02
N PRO A 81 9.38 11.53 8.51
CA PRO A 81 9.49 12.88 9.05
C PRO A 81 8.20 13.71 8.83
N ILE A 82 7.54 13.56 7.69
CA ILE A 82 6.27 14.25 7.42
C ILE A 82 5.20 13.83 8.43
N ALA A 83 5.05 12.52 8.65
CA ALA A 83 4.10 11.96 9.61
C ALA A 83 4.40 12.41 11.05
N TYR A 84 5.67 12.42 11.45
CA TYR A 84 6.08 12.88 12.78
C TYR A 84 5.78 14.37 12.99
N VAL A 85 6.11 15.21 12.01
CA VAL A 85 5.80 16.65 12.07
C VAL A 85 4.28 16.87 12.13
N SER A 86 3.51 16.20 11.31
CA SER A 86 2.05 16.27 11.33
C SER A 86 1.45 15.79 12.65
N ALA A 87 2.03 14.79 13.31
CA ALA A 87 1.55 14.25 14.59
C ALA A 87 1.84 15.18 15.77
N ARG A 88 3.05 15.78 15.81
CA ARG A 88 3.58 16.45 17.02
C ARG A 88 3.52 17.97 16.98
N PHE A 89 3.46 18.57 15.80
CA PHE A 89 3.56 20.02 15.68
C PHE A 89 2.26 20.65 15.17
N ARG A 90 1.98 21.83 15.70
CA ARG A 90 0.94 22.75 15.17
C ARG A 90 1.67 23.84 14.42
N TYR A 91 1.40 23.98 13.13
CA TYR A 91 2.00 24.99 12.26
C TYR A 91 0.92 25.62 11.36
N PHE A 92 1.18 26.81 10.88
CA PHE A 92 0.28 27.49 9.95
C PHE A 92 0.15 26.69 8.65
N GLY A 93 -1.09 26.46 8.19
CA GLY A 93 -1.34 25.69 6.96
C GLY A 93 -1.31 24.16 7.11
N LYS A 94 -1.31 23.64 8.35
CA LYS A 94 -1.35 22.18 8.61
C LYS A 94 -2.52 21.49 7.90
N GLU A 95 -3.73 22.07 7.97
CA GLU A 95 -4.92 21.50 7.33
C GLU A 95 -4.77 21.42 5.81
N LEU A 96 -4.14 22.42 5.20
CA LEU A 96 -3.84 22.43 3.77
C LEU A 96 -2.79 21.36 3.43
N ALA A 97 -1.73 21.24 4.23
CA ALA A 97 -0.70 20.21 4.04
C ALA A 97 -1.30 18.79 4.18
N ASP A 98 -2.11 18.55 5.21
CA ASP A 98 -2.82 17.31 5.42
C ASP A 98 -3.75 16.98 4.22
N SER A 99 -4.49 17.99 3.71
CA SER A 99 -5.34 17.83 2.52
C SER A 99 -4.54 17.52 1.25
N LEU A 100 -3.37 18.12 1.07
CA LEU A 100 -2.48 17.84 -0.07
C LEU A 100 -1.89 16.45 0.01
N ILE A 101 -1.54 15.97 1.20
CA ILE A 101 -1.08 14.57 1.41
C ILE A 101 -2.18 13.59 1.03
N ASP A 102 -3.44 13.92 1.34
CA ASP A 102 -4.58 13.05 1.10
C ASP A 102 -5.11 13.10 -0.33
N LEU A 103 -4.76 14.13 -1.10
CA LEU A 103 -5.24 14.35 -2.46
C LEU A 103 -5.07 13.13 -3.40
N PRO A 104 -3.93 12.42 -3.41
CA PRO A 104 -3.75 11.24 -4.26
C PRO A 104 -4.72 10.10 -3.99
N VAL A 105 -5.30 10.01 -2.79
CA VAL A 105 -6.30 8.98 -2.45
C VAL A 105 -7.65 9.26 -3.12
N ILE A 106 -7.98 10.53 -3.26
CA ILE A 106 -9.28 10.98 -3.80
C ILE A 106 -9.22 11.06 -5.33
N MET A 107 -8.04 11.33 -5.88
CA MET A 107 -7.87 11.48 -7.34
C MET A 107 -8.09 10.15 -8.05
N PRO A 108 -8.86 10.12 -9.15
CA PRO A 108 -8.86 8.98 -10.05
C PRO A 108 -7.43 8.66 -10.52
N PRO A 109 -7.01 7.39 -10.54
CA PRO A 109 -5.61 7.03 -10.86
C PRO A 109 -5.12 7.57 -12.20
N ALA A 110 -5.98 7.59 -13.23
CA ALA A 110 -5.65 8.17 -14.53
C ALA A 110 -5.36 9.68 -14.45
N VAL A 111 -6.14 10.42 -13.63
CA VAL A 111 -5.93 11.86 -13.41
C VAL A 111 -4.61 12.11 -12.70
N ALA A 112 -4.28 11.28 -11.71
CA ALA A 112 -2.98 11.32 -11.02
C ALA A 112 -1.81 11.15 -12.01
N GLY A 113 -1.91 10.20 -12.93
CA GLY A 113 -0.90 9.97 -13.97
C GLY A 113 -0.77 11.13 -14.95
N ILE A 114 -1.89 11.72 -15.37
CA ILE A 114 -1.89 12.92 -16.24
C ILE A 114 -1.27 14.10 -15.49
N ALA A 115 -1.59 14.31 -14.21
CA ALA A 115 -1.02 15.37 -13.40
C ALA A 115 0.52 15.23 -13.28
N LEU A 116 1.00 14.01 -13.06
CA LEU A 116 2.44 13.71 -13.06
C LEU A 116 3.08 13.97 -14.44
N LEU A 117 2.40 13.60 -15.52
CA LEU A 117 2.86 13.87 -16.89
C LEU A 117 2.93 15.39 -17.19
N MET A 118 1.96 16.16 -16.71
CA MET A 118 1.96 17.64 -16.85
C MET A 118 3.04 18.30 -16.00
N ALA A 119 3.41 17.69 -14.87
CA ALA A 119 4.49 18.20 -14.01
C ALA A 119 5.88 17.82 -14.54
N PHE A 120 6.10 16.54 -14.86
CA PHE A 120 7.41 15.93 -15.10
C PHE A 120 7.63 15.39 -16.52
N GLY A 121 6.62 15.44 -17.38
CA GLY A 121 6.76 15.09 -18.81
C GLY A 121 7.63 16.13 -19.55
N ARG A 122 8.13 15.79 -20.73
CA ARG A 122 9.02 16.67 -21.52
C ARG A 122 8.47 18.08 -21.73
N MET A 123 7.16 18.22 -21.91
CA MET A 123 6.47 19.51 -22.04
C MET A 123 5.92 20.02 -20.69
N GLY A 124 6.20 19.32 -19.61
CA GLY A 124 5.68 19.65 -18.27
C GLY A 124 6.44 20.79 -17.60
N ILE A 125 5.86 21.29 -16.48
CA ILE A 125 6.37 22.47 -15.73
C ILE A 125 7.84 22.28 -15.34
N LEU A 126 8.19 21.14 -14.73
CA LEU A 126 9.56 20.81 -14.35
C LEU A 126 10.28 19.99 -15.43
N GLY A 127 9.55 19.12 -16.15
CA GLY A 127 10.10 18.22 -17.12
C GLY A 127 10.86 18.91 -18.25
N ARG A 128 10.38 20.04 -18.76
CA ARG A 128 11.08 20.82 -19.79
C ARG A 128 12.47 21.32 -19.37
N HIS A 129 12.64 21.65 -18.08
CA HIS A 129 13.93 22.10 -17.55
C HIS A 129 14.90 20.93 -17.37
N LEU A 130 14.36 19.78 -16.95
CA LEU A 130 15.14 18.53 -16.81
C LEU A 130 15.54 17.96 -18.18
N ASP A 131 14.65 18.03 -19.17
CA ASP A 131 14.95 17.59 -20.55
C ASP A 131 16.06 18.44 -21.17
N GLY A 132 16.10 19.73 -20.88
CA GLY A 132 17.21 20.62 -21.27
C GLY A 132 18.56 20.25 -20.64
N LEU A 133 18.57 19.49 -19.54
CA LEU A 133 19.75 18.91 -18.87
C LEU A 133 20.01 17.45 -19.34
N GLY A 134 19.26 16.94 -20.32
CA GLY A 134 19.36 15.56 -20.79
C GLY A 134 18.66 14.53 -19.90
N ILE A 135 17.86 14.96 -18.91
CA ILE A 135 17.14 14.08 -17.97
C ILE A 135 15.68 13.96 -18.39
N SER A 136 15.31 12.83 -18.98
CA SER A 136 13.92 12.51 -19.32
C SER A 136 13.32 11.56 -18.29
N ILE A 137 12.25 11.98 -17.59
CA ILE A 137 11.59 11.19 -16.55
C ILE A 137 10.45 10.35 -17.12
N ALA A 138 9.54 10.96 -17.87
CA ALA A 138 8.38 10.26 -18.42
C ALA A 138 8.79 9.06 -19.28
N PHE A 139 7.98 8.01 -19.26
CA PHE A 139 8.20 6.76 -19.98
C PHE A 139 9.48 5.99 -19.58
N THR A 140 9.88 6.12 -18.32
CA THR A 140 11.02 5.41 -17.72
C THR A 140 10.59 4.64 -16.48
N THR A 141 11.47 3.73 -16.00
CA THR A 141 11.27 3.03 -14.72
C THR A 141 11.18 4.03 -13.54
N LEU A 142 11.86 5.17 -13.62
CA LEU A 142 11.74 6.23 -12.62
C LEU A 142 10.31 6.81 -12.59
N ALA A 143 9.66 6.97 -13.76
CA ALA A 143 8.26 7.41 -13.81
C ALA A 143 7.32 6.40 -13.14
N VAL A 144 7.58 5.09 -13.27
CA VAL A 144 6.83 4.04 -12.55
C VAL A 144 6.96 4.25 -11.04
N ILE A 145 8.19 4.39 -10.54
CA ILE A 145 8.46 4.62 -9.11
C ILE A 145 7.78 5.91 -8.63
N MET A 146 7.87 7.00 -9.38
CA MET A 146 7.24 8.27 -9.01
C MET A 146 5.71 8.17 -8.96
N ALA A 147 5.09 7.48 -9.92
CA ALA A 147 3.65 7.22 -9.91
C ALA A 147 3.24 6.40 -8.66
N GLN A 148 3.98 5.35 -8.38
CA GLN A 148 3.76 4.50 -7.21
C GLN A 148 3.96 5.29 -5.90
N VAL A 149 5.03 6.11 -5.76
CA VAL A 149 5.27 6.96 -4.59
C VAL A 149 4.11 7.92 -4.39
N PHE A 150 3.69 8.63 -5.44
CA PHE A 150 2.59 9.59 -5.37
C PHE A 150 1.30 8.95 -4.84
N VAL A 151 0.93 7.79 -5.36
CA VAL A 151 -0.34 7.12 -5.02
C VAL A 151 -0.26 6.38 -3.69
N SER A 152 0.91 5.87 -3.28
CA SER A 152 1.04 5.05 -2.07
C SER A 152 1.46 5.85 -0.82
N SER A 153 2.06 7.04 -0.98
CA SER A 153 2.54 7.84 0.16
C SER A 153 1.47 8.19 1.21
N PRO A 154 0.21 8.53 0.87
CA PRO A 154 -0.79 8.83 1.87
C PRO A 154 -1.08 7.66 2.81
N PHE A 155 -1.05 6.43 2.30
CA PHE A 155 -1.32 5.23 3.09
C PHE A 155 -0.29 5.03 4.20
N PHE A 156 0.99 5.25 3.88
CA PHE A 156 2.06 5.20 4.88
C PHE A 156 1.97 6.37 5.84
N ILE A 157 1.86 7.60 5.32
CA ILE A 157 1.92 8.82 6.14
C ILE A 157 0.78 8.85 7.17
N ARG A 158 -0.44 8.47 6.78
CA ARG A 158 -1.58 8.37 7.69
C ARG A 158 -1.35 7.34 8.80
N GLN A 159 -0.90 6.14 8.43
CA GLN A 159 -0.64 5.07 9.41
C GLN A 159 0.51 5.44 10.36
N ALA A 160 1.59 6.01 9.83
CA ALA A 160 2.73 6.46 10.61
C ALA A 160 2.34 7.62 11.56
N ARG A 161 1.53 8.56 11.08
CA ARG A 161 1.01 9.67 11.88
C ARG A 161 0.20 9.16 13.07
N THR A 162 -0.79 8.30 12.85
CA THR A 162 -1.58 7.69 13.93
C THR A 162 -0.66 7.00 14.94
N SER A 163 0.33 6.26 14.47
CA SER A 163 1.27 5.56 15.36
C SER A 163 2.15 6.52 16.19
N PHE A 164 2.49 7.68 15.65
CA PHE A 164 3.19 8.70 16.42
C PHE A 164 2.23 9.42 17.40
N GLU A 165 0.96 9.65 17.01
CA GLU A 165 -0.06 10.25 17.90
C GLU A 165 -0.34 9.34 19.13
N ASP A 166 -0.29 8.02 18.96
CA ASP A 166 -0.50 7.03 20.03
C ASP A 166 0.65 6.97 21.06
N VAL A 167 1.84 7.49 20.74
CA VAL A 167 2.94 7.55 21.72
C VAL A 167 2.68 8.62 22.76
N ASP A 168 2.66 8.22 24.04
CA ASP A 168 2.42 9.14 25.15
C ASP A 168 3.48 10.24 25.23
N ILE A 169 3.03 11.49 25.21
CA ILE A 169 3.87 12.69 25.32
C ILE A 169 4.65 12.69 26.66
N ALA A 170 4.13 12.04 27.72
CA ALA A 170 4.82 11.93 28.99
C ALA A 170 6.17 11.20 28.86
N LEU A 171 6.25 10.16 28.02
CA LEU A 171 7.51 9.43 27.75
C LEU A 171 8.55 10.33 27.04
N GLU A 172 8.09 11.14 26.10
CA GLU A 172 8.94 12.10 25.41
C GLU A 172 9.49 13.17 26.37
N ASN A 173 8.62 13.71 27.23
CA ASN A 173 8.99 14.69 28.24
C ASN A 173 9.95 14.11 29.29
N ALA A 174 9.71 12.88 29.77
CA ALA A 174 10.60 12.19 30.71
C ALA A 174 12.01 11.99 30.10
N ALA A 175 12.12 11.52 28.86
CA ALA A 175 13.40 11.37 28.19
C ALA A 175 14.15 12.70 28.08
N ARG A 176 13.45 13.79 27.78
CA ARG A 176 14.04 15.14 27.70
C ARG A 176 14.47 15.69 29.06
N THR A 177 13.71 15.42 30.11
CA THR A 177 14.06 15.80 31.48
C THR A 177 15.34 15.09 31.95
N LEU A 178 15.56 13.84 31.50
CA LEU A 178 16.78 13.07 31.73
C LEU A 178 17.98 13.52 30.85
N GLY A 179 17.85 14.61 30.09
CA GLY A 179 18.92 15.17 29.27
C GLY A 179 18.97 14.67 27.83
N GLY A 180 17.99 13.88 27.39
CA GLY A 180 17.88 13.41 26.02
C GLY A 180 17.63 14.57 25.03
N SER A 181 18.44 14.69 23.98
CA SER A 181 18.17 15.63 22.88
C SER A 181 16.91 15.21 22.11
N ARG A 182 16.33 16.12 21.30
CA ARG A 182 15.16 15.81 20.46
C ARG A 182 15.41 14.64 19.52
N VAL A 183 16.60 14.61 18.92
CA VAL A 183 17.00 13.52 18.00
C VAL A 183 17.16 12.21 18.75
N TYR A 184 17.82 12.24 19.92
CA TYR A 184 17.95 11.07 20.78
C TYR A 184 16.58 10.52 21.19
N THR A 185 15.68 11.37 21.68
CA THR A 185 14.32 10.99 22.09
C THR A 185 13.54 10.39 20.93
N PHE A 186 13.66 10.95 19.73
CA PHE A 186 13.01 10.41 18.53
C PHE A 186 13.48 8.98 18.23
N PHE A 187 14.78 8.74 18.13
CA PHE A 187 15.31 7.43 17.73
C PHE A 187 15.24 6.36 18.83
N HIS A 188 15.31 6.75 20.12
CA HIS A 188 15.41 5.79 21.23
C HIS A 188 14.09 5.61 22.00
N VAL A 189 13.13 6.52 21.87
CA VAL A 189 11.85 6.42 22.56
C VAL A 189 10.68 6.35 21.58
N ILE A 190 10.52 7.38 20.74
CA ILE A 190 9.33 7.53 19.92
C ILE A 190 9.30 6.48 18.79
N LEU A 191 10.38 6.39 18.01
CA LEU A 191 10.47 5.50 16.86
C LEU A 191 10.32 4.01 17.23
N PRO A 192 10.98 3.49 18.29
CA PRO A 192 10.77 2.11 18.73
C PRO A 192 9.34 1.78 19.14
N ILE A 193 8.65 2.71 19.80
CA ILE A 193 7.25 2.52 20.23
C ILE A 193 6.32 2.54 19.01
N ALA A 194 6.53 3.47 18.08
CA ALA A 194 5.70 3.63 16.87
C ALA A 194 5.97 2.59 15.77
N VAL A 195 7.05 1.82 15.87
CA VAL A 195 7.57 1.00 14.75
C VAL A 195 6.57 -0.03 14.21
N ASN A 196 5.69 -0.60 15.05
CA ASN A 196 4.64 -1.52 14.60
C ASN A 196 3.70 -0.88 13.58
N GLY A 197 3.31 0.36 13.84
CA GLY A 197 2.47 1.10 12.93
C GLY A 197 3.21 1.56 11.67
N LEU A 198 4.49 1.92 11.79
CA LEU A 198 5.30 2.26 10.62
C LEU A 198 5.48 1.04 9.69
N VAL A 199 5.73 -0.14 10.25
CA VAL A 199 5.80 -1.37 9.46
C VAL A 199 4.46 -1.70 8.82
N SER A 200 3.35 -1.54 9.55
CA SER A 200 2.01 -1.72 8.98
C SER A 200 1.76 -0.75 7.83
N GLY A 201 2.13 0.53 7.99
CA GLY A 201 2.06 1.53 6.94
C GLY A 201 2.93 1.20 5.71
N ALA A 202 4.16 0.69 5.94
CA ALA A 202 5.05 0.26 4.86
C ALA A 202 4.46 -0.93 4.07
N ILE A 203 3.84 -1.90 4.75
CA ILE A 203 3.14 -3.01 4.10
C ILE A 203 1.96 -2.50 3.26
N MET A 204 1.19 -1.54 3.77
CA MET A 204 0.09 -0.94 3.01
C MET A 204 0.59 -0.17 1.78
N ALA A 205 1.67 0.61 1.92
CA ALA A 205 2.28 1.33 0.81
C ALA A 205 2.84 0.36 -0.25
N PHE A 206 3.50 -0.73 0.16
CA PHE A 206 3.98 -1.77 -0.74
C PHE A 206 2.84 -2.44 -1.51
N ALA A 207 1.79 -2.88 -0.80
CA ALA A 207 0.63 -3.52 -1.43
C ALA A 207 -0.07 -2.57 -2.42
N ARG A 208 -0.20 -1.28 -2.04
CA ARG A 208 -0.79 -0.26 -2.90
C ARG A 208 0.05 0.02 -4.14
N SER A 209 1.38 0.09 -4.00
CA SER A 209 2.30 0.31 -5.12
C SER A 209 2.37 -0.88 -6.06
N LEU A 210 2.35 -2.11 -5.54
CA LEU A 210 2.40 -3.33 -6.34
C LEU A 210 1.18 -3.50 -7.25
N GLY A 211 0.00 -3.06 -6.80
CA GLY A 211 -1.24 -3.05 -7.57
C GLY A 211 -1.46 -1.78 -8.40
N GLU A 212 -0.48 -0.85 -8.49
CA GLU A 212 -0.70 0.40 -9.21
C GLU A 212 -0.69 0.17 -10.73
N PHE A 213 -1.74 0.67 -11.36
CA PHE A 213 -1.97 0.54 -12.81
C PHE A 213 -2.23 1.92 -13.46
N GLY A 214 -3.20 2.66 -12.95
CA GLY A 214 -3.78 3.79 -13.66
C GLY A 214 -2.85 4.99 -13.80
N ALA A 215 -2.15 5.38 -12.74
CA ALA A 215 -1.17 6.46 -12.81
C ALA A 215 0.07 6.02 -13.59
N THR A 216 0.46 4.75 -13.46
CA THR A 216 1.62 4.19 -14.18
C THR A 216 1.41 4.19 -15.67
N ILE A 217 0.29 3.70 -16.19
CA ILE A 217 0.05 3.63 -17.65
C ILE A 217 0.04 5.03 -18.28
N MET A 218 -0.51 6.03 -17.60
CA MET A 218 -0.63 7.39 -18.11
C MET A 218 0.71 8.16 -18.06
N PHE A 219 1.56 7.91 -17.07
CA PHE A 219 2.81 8.65 -16.88
C PHE A 219 4.05 7.91 -17.41
N ALA A 220 4.10 6.60 -17.18
CA ALA A 220 5.26 5.77 -17.57
C ALA A 220 5.03 4.97 -18.85
N GLY A 221 3.78 4.85 -19.32
CA GLY A 221 3.42 4.00 -20.46
C GLY A 221 3.46 2.52 -20.11
N ASN A 222 3.57 1.66 -21.15
CA ASN A 222 3.51 0.21 -21.02
C ASN A 222 4.53 -0.44 -21.96
N PHE A 223 5.82 -0.35 -21.61
CA PHE A 223 6.92 -0.88 -22.42
C PHE A 223 7.52 -2.09 -21.71
N GLN A 224 7.50 -3.26 -22.38
CA GLN A 224 8.08 -4.49 -21.86
C GLN A 224 9.56 -4.29 -21.47
N GLY A 225 9.95 -4.87 -20.32
CA GLY A 225 11.30 -4.78 -19.77
C GLY A 225 11.69 -3.39 -19.21
N ARG A 226 10.84 -2.36 -19.37
CA ARG A 226 11.17 -0.99 -18.93
C ARG A 226 10.15 -0.38 -17.99
N THR A 227 8.85 -0.45 -18.34
CA THR A 227 7.78 0.16 -17.54
C THR A 227 6.58 -0.75 -17.34
N GLN A 228 6.54 -1.90 -18.02
CA GLN A 228 5.46 -2.87 -17.93
C GLN A 228 5.51 -3.62 -16.60
N THR A 229 4.76 -3.15 -15.62
CA THR A 229 4.54 -3.86 -14.34
C THR A 229 3.53 -5.00 -14.52
N MET A 230 3.41 -5.88 -13.52
CA MET A 230 2.45 -7.00 -13.55
C MET A 230 1.00 -6.57 -13.86
N PRO A 231 0.44 -5.51 -13.25
CA PRO A 231 -0.89 -5.02 -13.64
C PRO A 231 -0.99 -4.60 -15.11
N LEU A 232 0.08 -4.01 -15.66
CA LEU A 232 0.14 -3.62 -17.06
C LEU A 232 0.28 -4.84 -17.99
N ALA A 233 1.06 -5.85 -17.58
CA ALA A 233 1.17 -7.12 -18.31
C ALA A 233 -0.17 -7.88 -18.34
N ILE A 234 -0.91 -7.93 -17.22
CA ILE A 234 -2.27 -8.49 -17.15
C ILE A 234 -3.19 -7.78 -18.16
N TYR A 235 -3.18 -6.45 -18.16
CA TYR A 235 -3.99 -5.64 -19.07
C TYR A 235 -3.66 -5.92 -20.54
N THR A 236 -2.37 -6.02 -20.89
CA THR A 236 -1.94 -6.33 -22.26
C THR A 236 -2.36 -7.74 -22.66
N ALA A 237 -2.14 -8.73 -21.80
CA ALA A 237 -2.53 -10.11 -22.07
C ALA A 237 -4.05 -10.25 -22.24
N MET A 238 -4.85 -9.52 -21.44
CA MET A 238 -6.31 -9.55 -21.53
C MET A 238 -6.87 -9.11 -22.89
N GLN A 239 -6.10 -8.30 -23.65
CA GLN A 239 -6.51 -7.88 -24.99
C GLN A 239 -6.28 -8.96 -26.07
N GLY A 240 -5.44 -9.96 -25.80
CA GLY A 240 -5.12 -11.04 -26.72
C GLY A 240 -5.60 -12.40 -26.27
N ASP A 241 -5.32 -12.78 -25.03
CA ASP A 241 -5.62 -14.10 -24.47
C ASP A 241 -6.00 -13.97 -22.98
N LEU A 242 -7.28 -14.27 -22.69
CA LEU A 242 -7.83 -14.20 -21.35
C LEU A 242 -7.15 -15.22 -20.40
N ASP A 243 -6.82 -16.42 -20.88
CA ASP A 243 -6.24 -17.47 -20.05
C ASP A 243 -4.83 -17.08 -19.59
N VAL A 244 -4.03 -16.49 -20.48
CA VAL A 244 -2.71 -15.93 -20.12
C VAL A 244 -2.85 -14.80 -19.10
N SER A 245 -3.83 -13.90 -19.31
CA SER A 245 -4.11 -12.82 -18.34
C SER A 245 -4.46 -13.36 -16.95
N LEU A 246 -5.32 -14.39 -16.87
CA LEU A 246 -5.68 -15.05 -15.62
C LEU A 246 -4.45 -15.69 -14.94
N CYS A 247 -3.58 -16.34 -15.71
CA CYS A 247 -2.34 -16.93 -15.18
C CYS A 247 -1.43 -15.86 -14.56
N ILE A 248 -1.22 -14.72 -15.26
CA ILE A 248 -0.41 -13.61 -14.73
C ILE A 248 -1.04 -13.02 -13.46
N ALA A 249 -2.37 -12.89 -13.43
CA ALA A 249 -3.10 -12.37 -12.28
C ALA A 249 -2.94 -13.27 -11.05
N ILE A 250 -3.01 -14.60 -11.21
CA ILE A 250 -2.79 -15.57 -10.13
C ILE A 250 -1.36 -15.47 -9.59
N ILE A 251 -0.37 -15.38 -10.48
CA ILE A 251 1.04 -15.22 -10.09
C ILE A 251 1.19 -13.96 -9.23
N LEU A 252 0.61 -12.84 -9.66
CA LEU A 252 0.66 -11.59 -8.91
C LEU A 252 0.00 -11.73 -7.52
N VAL A 253 -1.19 -12.32 -7.44
CA VAL A 253 -1.91 -12.53 -6.18
C VAL A 253 -1.13 -13.45 -5.24
N ALA A 254 -0.62 -14.56 -5.74
CA ALA A 254 0.16 -15.51 -4.95
C ALA A 254 1.44 -14.87 -4.38
N ILE A 255 2.20 -14.16 -5.21
CA ILE A 255 3.43 -13.50 -4.78
C ILE A 255 3.13 -12.35 -3.81
N SER A 256 2.10 -11.55 -4.08
CA SER A 256 1.65 -10.49 -3.17
C SER A 256 1.33 -11.05 -1.79
N PHE A 257 0.58 -12.17 -1.75
CA PHE A 257 0.24 -12.84 -0.50
C PHE A 257 1.48 -13.35 0.24
N VAL A 258 2.40 -14.01 -0.47
CA VAL A 258 3.66 -14.52 0.10
C VAL A 258 4.50 -13.39 0.68
N VAL A 259 4.70 -12.30 -0.05
CA VAL A 259 5.50 -11.15 0.41
C VAL A 259 4.88 -10.53 1.66
N ILE A 260 3.57 -10.24 1.64
CA ILE A 260 2.88 -9.66 2.79
C ILE A 260 2.93 -10.60 4.01
N PHE A 261 2.72 -11.90 3.80
CA PHE A 261 2.77 -12.90 4.86
C PHE A 261 4.17 -13.00 5.48
N LEU A 262 5.21 -13.03 4.65
CA LEU A 262 6.61 -13.07 5.11
C LEU A 262 6.96 -11.83 5.93
N VAL A 263 6.63 -10.63 5.44
CA VAL A 263 6.90 -9.38 6.15
C VAL A 263 6.18 -9.35 7.51
N LYS A 264 4.89 -9.71 7.55
CA LYS A 264 4.13 -9.79 8.81
C LYS A 264 4.72 -10.80 9.80
N THR A 265 5.16 -11.95 9.31
CA THR A 265 5.70 -13.03 10.16
C THR A 265 7.07 -12.64 10.72
N LEU A 266 7.94 -12.07 9.88
CA LEU A 266 9.26 -11.60 10.29
C LEU A 266 9.14 -10.48 11.34
N THR A 267 8.25 -9.52 11.11
CA THR A 267 8.02 -8.43 12.04
C THR A 267 7.55 -8.94 13.41
N ARG A 268 6.59 -9.87 13.44
CA ARG A 268 6.13 -10.47 14.71
C ARG A 268 7.23 -11.19 15.48
N ARG A 269 8.17 -11.87 14.80
CA ARG A 269 9.30 -12.57 15.45
C ARG A 269 10.31 -11.60 16.06
N VAL A 270 10.63 -10.52 15.38
CA VAL A 270 11.54 -9.49 15.90
C VAL A 270 11.01 -8.90 17.21
N TYR A 271 9.71 -8.65 17.29
CA TYR A 271 9.08 -8.11 18.51
C TYR A 271 9.02 -9.09 19.67
N LYS A 272 8.74 -10.36 19.39
CA LYS A 272 8.70 -11.38 20.44
C LYS A 272 10.08 -11.58 21.10
N ASN A 273 11.14 -11.38 20.33
CA ASN A 273 12.52 -11.52 20.82
C ASN A 273 13.06 -10.26 21.52
N ALA A 274 12.49 -9.08 21.25
CA ALA A 274 12.88 -7.82 21.89
C ALA A 274 12.13 -7.56 23.21
N GLY A 275 11.07 -8.32 23.49
CA GLY A 275 10.28 -8.22 24.72
C GLY A 275 10.61 -9.28 25.79
N ASN A 276 11.58 -10.14 25.54
CA ASN A 276 12.21 -11.06 26.50
C ASN A 276 13.62 -10.56 26.82
#